data_63cce170085614dbffdaebab2a6e0675
#
_entry.id   63cce170085614dbffdaebab2a6e0675
#
_cell.length_a   1.000
_cell.length_b   1.000
_cell.length_c   1.000
_cell.angle_alpha   90.00
_cell.angle_beta   90.00
_cell.angle_gamma   90.00
#
_symmetry.space_group_name_H-M   'P 1'
#
loop_
_entity.id
_entity.type
_entity.pdbx_description
1 polymer ?
#
loop_
_entity_poly.entity_id
_entity_poly.type
_entity_poly.pdbx_seq_one_letter_code
_entity_poly.pdbx_strand_id
1 'polypeptide(L)'
;NFEVSIIVVNDASNHDRSNEEVIFDNIQSIKILNMKKNQGHTRCIATGLRYIFNKEEFDYIIPMDGDGEDRPEEIKNFLDQIKNTDGVTVVGERIKRSESLLFKVCYQLHKLVTLTFTGKSIKFGNFTCLPKKTVENMINEKATWNSFSGSLTKVESSPTPVPSIRGARYFGPSQMSFINLVKHSLAIISVFRKTFLIRSALFIIIYIWIIKSNAS
;
A
#
# COMPACT_ATOMS: atom_id res chain seq x y z
N ASN A 1 22.79 11.89 9.50
CA ASN A 1 21.67 12.83 9.37
C ASN A 1 20.91 12.48 8.12
N PHE A 2 19.58 12.58 8.16
CA PHE A 2 18.70 12.45 6.99
C PHE A 2 18.17 13.84 6.64
N GLU A 3 18.15 14.15 5.35
CA GLU A 3 17.44 15.30 4.81
C GLU A 3 16.02 14.88 4.46
N VAL A 4 15.02 15.61 4.95
CA VAL A 4 13.60 15.24 4.81
C VAL A 4 12.87 16.30 4.01
N SER A 5 12.20 15.87 2.94
CA SER A 5 11.24 16.68 2.19
C SER A 5 9.86 16.05 2.24
N ILE A 6 8.81 16.85 2.32
CA ILE A 6 7.43 16.41 2.38
C ILE A 6 6.73 16.76 1.08
N ILE A 7 6.06 15.78 0.47
CA ILE A 7 5.20 16.00 -0.70
C ILE A 7 3.78 15.54 -0.37
N VAL A 8 2.89 16.50 -0.22
CA VAL A 8 1.47 16.26 0.04
C VAL A 8 0.74 16.10 -1.29
N VAL A 9 0.08 14.96 -1.51
CA VAL A 9 -0.79 14.78 -2.68
C VAL A 9 -2.23 14.95 -2.25
N ASN A 10 -2.83 16.06 -2.65
CA ASN A 10 -4.21 16.39 -2.32
C ASN A 10 -5.16 15.87 -3.41
N ASP A 11 -6.07 14.99 -3.03
CA ASP A 11 -7.05 14.33 -3.93
C ASP A 11 -8.29 15.20 -4.21
N ALA A 12 -8.07 16.46 -4.59
CA ALA A 12 -9.11 17.44 -4.87
C ALA A 12 -10.06 17.64 -3.67
N SER A 13 -9.51 17.76 -2.47
CA SER A 13 -10.27 18.07 -1.26
C SER A 13 -10.84 19.49 -1.34
N ASN A 14 -12.09 19.67 -0.93
CA ASN A 14 -12.78 20.95 -0.88
C ASN A 14 -12.51 21.74 0.43
N HIS A 15 -11.67 21.22 1.31
CA HIS A 15 -11.33 21.94 2.54
C HIS A 15 -10.41 23.13 2.24
N ASP A 16 -10.71 24.24 2.92
CA ASP A 16 -9.89 25.45 2.84
C ASP A 16 -8.44 25.12 3.16
N ARG A 17 -7.58 25.50 2.25
CA ARG A 17 -6.14 25.31 2.40
C ARG A 17 -5.63 26.55 3.12
N SER A 18 -5.34 26.42 4.39
CA SER A 18 -4.52 27.41 5.04
C SER A 18 -3.17 27.43 4.28
N ASN A 19 -2.87 28.53 3.61
CA ASN A 19 -1.54 28.79 3.04
C ASN A 19 -0.55 29.17 4.16
N GLU A 20 -0.70 28.59 5.35
CA GLU A 20 0.28 28.77 6.40
C GLU A 20 1.57 28.10 5.96
N GLU A 21 2.57 28.90 5.66
CA GLU A 21 3.93 28.43 5.51
C GLU A 21 4.42 27.97 6.88
N VAL A 22 4.24 26.68 7.15
CA VAL A 22 4.78 26.09 8.37
C VAL A 22 6.24 25.77 8.09
N ILE A 23 7.13 26.54 8.73
CA ILE A 23 8.57 26.33 8.66
C ILE A 23 8.95 25.34 9.78
N PHE A 24 9.60 24.26 9.42
CA PHE A 24 10.15 23.28 10.35
C PHE A 24 11.67 23.25 10.20
N ASP A 25 12.39 23.37 11.29
CA ASP A 25 13.87 23.44 11.32
C ASP A 25 14.57 22.22 10.68
N ASN A 26 13.88 21.08 10.62
CA ASN A 26 14.43 19.81 10.14
C ASN A 26 13.79 19.31 8.83
N ILE A 27 12.99 20.12 8.15
CA ILE A 27 12.34 19.78 6.87
C ILE A 27 12.88 20.70 5.78
N GLN A 28 13.48 20.09 4.76
CA GLN A 28 14.13 20.83 3.68
C GLN A 28 13.10 21.53 2.76
N SER A 29 11.98 20.88 2.48
CA SER A 29 10.92 21.45 1.66
C SER A 29 9.57 20.79 1.91
N ILE A 30 8.50 21.55 1.71
CA ILE A 30 7.11 21.05 1.67
C ILE A 30 6.50 21.45 0.32
N LYS A 31 6.01 20.49 -0.44
CA LYS A 31 5.35 20.73 -1.73
C LYS A 31 3.96 20.09 -1.73
N ILE A 32 2.99 20.78 -2.34
CA ILE A 32 1.61 20.29 -2.44
C ILE A 32 1.28 20.02 -3.91
N LEU A 33 0.93 18.78 -4.23
CA LEU A 33 0.45 18.36 -5.53
C LEU A 33 -1.08 18.26 -5.50
N ASN A 34 -1.74 19.11 -6.28
CA ASN A 34 -3.20 19.13 -6.34
C ASN A 34 -3.71 18.29 -7.51
N MET A 35 -4.44 17.23 -7.23
CA MET A 35 -5.15 16.47 -8.26
C MET A 35 -6.29 17.30 -8.84
N LYS A 36 -6.51 17.20 -10.17
CA LYS A 36 -7.61 17.93 -10.84
C LYS A 36 -9.00 17.48 -10.39
N LYS A 37 -9.14 16.23 -9.94
CA LYS A 37 -10.37 15.64 -9.43
C LYS A 37 -10.03 14.50 -8.47
N ASN A 38 -10.97 14.13 -7.60
CA ASN A 38 -10.80 12.99 -6.71
C ASN A 38 -10.62 11.68 -7.51
N GLN A 39 -9.52 10.98 -7.26
CA GLN A 39 -9.13 9.74 -7.93
C GLN A 39 -8.99 8.57 -6.94
N GLY A 40 -9.02 8.86 -5.65
CA GLY A 40 -8.79 7.93 -4.56
C GLY A 40 -7.30 7.80 -4.20
N HIS A 41 -7.07 7.42 -2.94
CA HIS A 41 -5.74 7.47 -2.32
C HIS A 41 -4.66 6.67 -3.08
N THR A 42 -5.00 5.50 -3.64
CA THR A 42 -4.03 4.67 -4.40
C THR A 42 -3.45 5.42 -5.59
N ARG A 43 -4.29 6.19 -6.30
CA ARG A 43 -3.84 7.00 -7.44
C ARG A 43 -3.06 8.22 -7.00
N CYS A 44 -3.38 8.79 -5.84
CA CYS A 44 -2.59 9.85 -5.23
C CYS A 44 -1.17 9.38 -4.92
N ILE A 45 -1.03 8.21 -4.29
CA ILE A 45 0.28 7.61 -4.03
C ILE A 45 1.03 7.37 -5.35
N ALA A 46 0.39 6.75 -6.35
CA ALA A 46 1.02 6.50 -7.65
C ALA A 46 1.47 7.79 -8.35
N THR A 47 0.68 8.88 -8.22
CA THR A 47 1.03 10.21 -8.74
C THR A 47 2.23 10.79 -7.99
N GLY A 48 2.22 10.70 -6.65
CA GLY A 48 3.33 11.16 -5.80
C GLY A 48 4.63 10.45 -6.14
N LEU A 49 4.62 9.11 -6.20
CA LEU A 49 5.79 8.31 -6.57
C LEU A 49 6.35 8.72 -7.94
N ARG A 50 5.49 8.90 -8.94
CA ARG A 50 5.89 9.32 -10.29
C ARG A 50 6.43 10.75 -10.33
N TYR A 51 5.80 11.66 -9.58
CA TYR A 51 6.28 13.03 -9.47
C TYR A 51 7.67 13.09 -8.85
N ILE A 52 7.85 12.45 -7.69
CA ILE A 52 9.12 12.43 -6.97
C ILE A 52 10.21 11.81 -7.84
N PHE A 53 9.95 10.67 -8.48
CA PHE A 53 10.93 10.01 -9.33
C PHE A 53 11.41 10.87 -10.50
N ASN A 54 10.52 11.70 -11.09
CA ASN A 54 10.85 12.50 -12.27
C ASN A 54 11.34 13.92 -11.95
N LYS A 55 11.12 14.44 -10.73
CA LYS A 55 11.31 15.85 -10.41
C LYS A 55 12.17 16.11 -9.19
N GLU A 56 12.44 15.10 -8.37
CA GLU A 56 13.16 15.25 -7.11
C GLU A 56 14.35 14.29 -7.05
N GLU A 57 15.39 14.69 -6.36
CA GLU A 57 16.45 13.77 -5.96
C GLU A 57 16.09 13.15 -4.60
N PHE A 58 16.26 11.83 -4.48
CA PHE A 58 15.96 11.10 -3.26
C PHE A 58 16.65 9.74 -3.24
N ASP A 59 16.87 9.21 -2.04
CA ASP A 59 17.33 7.85 -1.81
C ASP A 59 16.14 6.93 -1.48
N TYR A 60 15.23 7.40 -0.64
CA TYR A 60 14.05 6.64 -0.17
C TYR A 60 12.79 7.48 -0.20
N ILE A 61 11.64 6.82 -0.41
CA ILE A 61 10.31 7.43 -0.26
C ILE A 61 9.53 6.65 0.79
N ILE A 62 8.83 7.37 1.67
CA ILE A 62 7.92 6.79 2.66
C ILE A 62 6.50 7.31 2.38
N PRO A 63 5.67 6.56 1.62
CA PRO A 63 4.26 6.88 1.51
C PRO A 63 3.55 6.64 2.85
N MET A 64 2.72 7.60 3.27
CA MET A 64 1.92 7.47 4.48
C MET A 64 0.59 8.21 4.33
N ASP A 65 -0.42 7.73 5.07
CA ASP A 65 -1.72 8.39 5.14
C ASP A 65 -1.65 9.61 6.07
N GLY A 66 -2.22 10.73 5.64
CA GLY A 66 -2.20 12.00 6.41
C GLY A 66 -3.30 12.09 7.47
N ASP A 67 -3.97 11.01 7.82
CA ASP A 67 -5.10 11.00 8.75
C ASP A 67 -4.73 10.62 10.20
N GLY A 68 -3.45 10.35 10.46
CA GLY A 68 -2.91 9.96 11.75
C GLY A 68 -2.89 8.45 12.01
N GLU A 69 -3.44 7.64 11.10
CA GLU A 69 -3.40 6.18 11.26
C GLU A 69 -2.00 5.61 11.02
N ASP A 70 -1.24 6.17 10.06
CA ASP A 70 0.18 5.91 9.93
C ASP A 70 0.94 6.90 10.84
N ARG A 71 1.76 6.37 11.72
CA ARG A 71 2.39 7.13 12.81
C ARG A 71 3.78 7.63 12.41
N PRO A 72 4.02 8.96 12.37
CA PRO A 72 5.33 9.52 12.02
C PRO A 72 6.47 9.01 12.91
N GLU A 73 6.20 8.72 14.19
CA GLU A 73 7.18 8.21 15.13
C GLU A 73 7.76 6.84 14.72
N GLU A 74 6.99 6.07 13.96
CA GLU A 74 7.42 4.75 13.46
C GLU A 74 8.38 4.84 12.26
N ILE A 75 8.52 6.01 11.63
CA ILE A 75 9.53 6.24 10.57
C ILE A 75 10.93 5.87 11.07
N LYS A 76 11.21 6.13 12.35
CA LYS A 76 12.49 5.74 12.97
C LYS A 76 12.78 4.25 12.79
N ASN A 77 11.77 3.39 12.93
CA ASN A 77 11.94 1.94 12.78
C ASN A 77 12.36 1.57 11.34
N PHE A 78 11.85 2.29 10.33
CA PHE A 78 12.27 2.11 8.94
C PHE A 78 13.71 2.57 8.74
N LEU A 79 14.05 3.74 9.28
CA LEU A 79 15.40 4.30 9.18
C LEU A 79 16.45 3.42 9.85
N ASP A 80 16.13 2.78 10.96
CA ASP A 80 17.04 1.85 11.64
C ASP A 80 17.27 0.58 10.80
N GLN A 81 16.28 0.13 10.04
CA GLN A 81 16.47 -1.01 9.11
C GLN A 81 17.35 -0.65 7.91
N ILE A 82 17.11 0.49 7.26
CA ILE A 82 17.90 0.89 6.10
C ILE A 82 19.34 1.26 6.44
N LYS A 83 19.64 1.71 7.68
CA LYS A 83 21.02 1.92 8.14
C LYS A 83 21.82 0.62 8.20
N ASN A 84 21.15 -0.49 8.51
CA ASN A 84 21.79 -1.80 8.63
C ASN A 84 21.89 -2.54 7.28
N THR A 85 21.01 -2.19 6.33
CA THR A 85 20.94 -2.86 5.03
C THR A 85 20.52 -1.84 3.98
N ASP A 86 21.49 -1.35 3.23
CA ASP A 86 21.23 -0.37 2.16
C ASP A 86 20.41 -0.96 1.02
N GLY A 87 19.58 -0.11 0.41
CA GLY A 87 18.76 -0.49 -0.73
C GLY A 87 17.60 -1.44 -0.42
N VAL A 88 17.31 -1.73 0.85
CA VAL A 88 16.23 -2.64 1.25
C VAL A 88 14.87 -1.94 1.22
N THR A 89 13.85 -2.64 0.73
CA THR A 89 12.45 -2.22 0.88
C THR A 89 11.93 -2.65 2.25
N VAL A 90 11.46 -1.69 3.06
CA VAL A 90 10.90 -1.97 4.38
C VAL A 90 9.38 -1.75 4.36
N VAL A 91 8.62 -2.65 5.01
CA VAL A 91 7.16 -2.57 5.06
C VAL A 91 6.64 -2.59 6.50
N GLY A 92 5.70 -1.71 6.82
CA GLY A 92 4.99 -1.71 8.10
C GLY A 92 4.00 -2.88 8.18
N GLU A 93 4.36 -3.95 8.89
CA GLU A 93 3.44 -5.08 9.15
C GLU A 93 2.55 -4.76 10.35
N ARG A 94 1.24 -4.69 10.11
CA ARG A 94 0.26 -4.33 11.15
C ARG A 94 0.10 -5.46 12.16
N ILE A 95 0.52 -5.23 13.43
CA ILE A 95 0.50 -6.23 14.51
C ILE A 95 -0.74 -6.13 15.41
N LYS A 96 -1.45 -5.00 15.44
CA LYS A 96 -2.69 -4.80 16.22
C LYS A 96 -3.82 -4.26 15.35
N ARG A 97 -5.02 -4.83 15.55
CA ARG A 97 -6.26 -4.43 14.88
C ARG A 97 -7.37 -4.27 15.92
N SER A 98 -7.94 -3.09 16.01
CA SER A 98 -9.07 -2.75 16.88
C SER A 98 -10.44 -2.94 16.22
N GLU A 99 -10.52 -3.72 15.15
CA GLU A 99 -11.72 -3.83 14.30
C GLU A 99 -12.74 -4.80 14.89
N SER A 100 -14.02 -4.67 14.47
CA SER A 100 -15.11 -5.54 14.88
C SER A 100 -14.87 -7.01 14.48
N LEU A 101 -15.52 -7.95 15.19
CA LEU A 101 -15.39 -9.39 14.91
C LEU A 101 -15.76 -9.72 13.44
N LEU A 102 -16.86 -9.14 12.95
CA LEU A 102 -17.30 -9.31 11.56
C LEU A 102 -16.22 -8.89 10.56
N PHE A 103 -15.60 -7.73 10.78
CA PHE A 103 -14.53 -7.24 9.91
C PHE A 103 -13.30 -8.16 9.95
N LYS A 104 -12.95 -8.70 11.12
CA LYS A 104 -11.86 -9.69 11.26
C LYS A 104 -12.13 -10.94 10.43
N VAL A 105 -13.36 -11.48 10.49
CA VAL A 105 -13.76 -12.66 9.70
C VAL A 105 -13.67 -12.35 8.19
N CYS A 106 -14.25 -11.25 7.74
CA CYS A 106 -14.18 -10.84 6.34
C CYS A 106 -12.73 -10.65 5.86
N TYR A 107 -11.88 -10.10 6.71
CA TYR A 107 -10.46 -9.94 6.39
C TYR A 107 -9.73 -11.29 6.29
N GLN A 108 -10.01 -12.25 7.17
CA GLN A 108 -9.42 -13.60 7.07
C GLN A 108 -9.88 -14.31 5.80
N LEU A 109 -11.17 -14.20 5.45
CA LEU A 109 -11.71 -14.73 4.20
C LEU A 109 -11.03 -14.08 2.99
N HIS A 110 -10.90 -12.74 2.97
CA HIS A 110 -10.15 -12.03 1.94
C HIS A 110 -8.71 -12.55 1.80
N LYS A 111 -8.01 -12.72 2.92
CA LYS A 111 -6.65 -13.22 2.93
C LYS A 111 -6.56 -14.65 2.37
N LEU A 112 -7.50 -15.52 2.76
CA LEU A 112 -7.58 -16.89 2.25
C LEU A 112 -7.82 -16.90 0.73
N VAL A 113 -8.80 -16.15 0.25
CA VAL A 113 -9.10 -16.02 -1.20
C VAL A 113 -7.90 -15.48 -1.96
N THR A 114 -7.28 -14.41 -1.46
CA THR A 114 -6.09 -13.84 -2.10
C THR A 114 -4.96 -14.85 -2.18
N LEU A 115 -4.64 -15.55 -1.09
CA LEU A 115 -3.60 -16.57 -1.04
C LEU A 115 -3.91 -17.73 -2.00
N THR A 116 -5.13 -18.24 -1.98
CA THR A 116 -5.56 -19.38 -2.82
C THR A 116 -5.42 -19.07 -4.30
N PHE A 117 -5.89 -17.91 -4.74
CA PHE A 117 -5.93 -17.56 -6.15
C PHE A 117 -4.68 -16.86 -6.68
N THR A 118 -3.97 -16.13 -5.84
CA THR A 118 -2.75 -15.41 -6.27
C THR A 118 -1.45 -16.05 -5.80
N GLY A 119 -1.49 -16.89 -4.77
CA GLY A 119 -0.31 -17.46 -4.13
C GLY A 119 0.46 -16.45 -3.27
N LYS A 120 -0.10 -15.26 -3.01
CA LYS A 120 0.55 -14.17 -2.28
C LYS A 120 -0.20 -13.84 -1.00
N SER A 121 0.54 -13.64 0.09
CA SER A 121 0.02 -13.17 1.37
C SER A 121 0.53 -11.76 1.61
N ILE A 122 -0.37 -10.77 1.57
CA ILE A 122 -0.04 -9.36 1.75
C ILE A 122 -0.48 -8.95 3.15
N LYS A 123 0.47 -8.50 3.99
CA LYS A 123 0.23 -8.14 5.38
C LYS A 123 0.53 -6.67 5.69
N PHE A 124 0.85 -5.88 4.67
CA PHE A 124 1.19 -4.47 4.77
C PHE A 124 0.27 -3.60 3.91
N GLY A 125 0.21 -2.32 4.23
CA GLY A 125 -0.49 -1.28 3.47
C GLY A 125 0.47 -0.44 2.63
N ASN A 126 0.24 0.88 2.65
CA ASN A 126 1.10 1.87 1.96
C ASN A 126 2.24 2.39 2.84
N PHE A 127 2.14 2.24 4.16
CA PHE A 127 3.20 2.69 5.07
C PHE A 127 4.43 1.78 4.92
N THR A 128 5.37 2.25 4.11
CA THR A 128 6.55 1.49 3.67
C THR A 128 7.70 2.45 3.43
N CYS A 129 8.94 1.94 3.44
CA CYS A 129 10.12 2.70 3.03
C CYS A 129 10.70 2.07 1.77
N LEU A 130 10.67 2.81 0.68
CA LEU A 130 10.98 2.35 -0.67
C LEU A 130 12.29 2.97 -1.17
N PRO A 131 13.33 2.19 -1.47
CA PRO A 131 14.52 2.70 -2.13
C PRO A 131 14.22 3.09 -3.59
N LYS A 132 15.03 3.98 -4.15
CA LYS A 132 14.87 4.53 -5.51
C LYS A 132 14.61 3.44 -6.56
N LYS A 133 15.29 2.30 -6.46
CA LYS A 133 15.12 1.18 -7.40
C LYS A 133 13.73 0.55 -7.33
N THR A 134 13.18 0.36 -6.13
CA THR A 134 11.82 -0.17 -5.96
C THR A 134 10.79 0.84 -6.47
N VAL A 135 10.98 2.14 -6.23
CA VAL A 135 10.11 3.20 -6.79
C VAL A 135 10.13 3.16 -8.32
N GLU A 136 11.30 3.05 -8.95
CA GLU A 136 11.44 2.88 -10.40
C GLU A 136 10.63 1.71 -10.94
N ASN A 137 10.75 0.54 -10.29
CA ASN A 137 9.98 -0.64 -10.69
C ASN A 137 8.47 -0.42 -10.54
N MET A 138 8.03 0.24 -9.45
CA MET A 138 6.63 0.53 -9.19
C MET A 138 6.02 1.53 -10.18
N ILE A 139 6.71 2.60 -10.55
CA ILE A 139 6.16 3.56 -11.52
C ILE A 139 6.04 2.99 -12.94
N ASN A 140 6.84 1.97 -13.26
CA ASN A 140 6.77 1.23 -14.52
C ASN A 140 5.73 0.10 -14.49
N GLU A 141 5.26 -0.32 -13.30
CA GLU A 141 4.22 -1.33 -13.16
C GLU A 141 2.82 -0.68 -13.23
N LYS A 142 2.05 -0.99 -14.28
CA LYS A 142 0.70 -0.43 -14.49
C LYS A 142 -0.26 -0.70 -13.33
N ALA A 143 -0.07 -1.82 -12.62
CA ALA A 143 -0.91 -2.19 -11.50
C ALA A 143 -0.80 -1.22 -10.29
N THR A 144 0.26 -0.40 -10.21
CA THR A 144 0.45 0.60 -9.16
C THR A 144 -0.71 1.60 -9.09
N TRP A 145 -1.36 1.89 -10.23
CA TRP A 145 -2.55 2.74 -10.30
C TRP A 145 -3.81 2.11 -9.68
N ASN A 146 -3.83 0.80 -9.49
CA ASN A 146 -4.98 0.05 -8.98
C ASN A 146 -4.77 -0.47 -7.56
N SER A 147 -3.55 -0.89 -7.23
CA SER A 147 -3.22 -1.44 -5.91
C SER A 147 -1.74 -1.23 -5.60
N PHE A 148 -1.45 -0.38 -4.61
CA PHE A 148 -0.09 -0.15 -4.14
C PHE A 148 0.54 -1.42 -3.57
N SER A 149 -0.09 -2.04 -2.56
CA SER A 149 0.46 -3.23 -1.90
C SER A 149 0.54 -4.44 -2.84
N GLY A 150 -0.44 -4.61 -3.74
CA GLY A 150 -0.39 -5.64 -4.78
C GLY A 150 0.76 -5.43 -5.75
N SER A 151 0.97 -4.19 -6.21
CA SER A 151 2.07 -3.84 -7.10
C SER A 151 3.43 -4.02 -6.41
N LEU A 152 3.58 -3.54 -5.19
CA LEU A 152 4.81 -3.71 -4.43
C LEU A 152 5.15 -5.21 -4.26
N THR A 153 4.17 -6.06 -3.90
CA THR A 153 4.35 -7.52 -3.80
C THR A 153 4.76 -8.17 -5.14
N LYS A 154 4.41 -7.54 -6.27
CA LYS A 154 4.77 -8.04 -7.60
C LYS A 154 6.20 -7.68 -8.00
N VAL A 155 6.66 -6.47 -7.66
CA VAL A 155 7.98 -5.95 -8.05
C VAL A 155 9.06 -6.23 -7.01
N GLU A 156 8.65 -6.47 -5.75
CA GLU A 156 9.54 -6.78 -4.63
C GLU A 156 9.15 -8.12 -4.00
N SER A 157 10.05 -9.08 -4.08
CA SER A 157 9.76 -10.46 -3.63
C SER A 157 9.93 -10.67 -2.13
N SER A 158 10.79 -9.89 -1.49
CA SER A 158 11.21 -10.11 -0.11
C SER A 158 11.40 -8.79 0.64
N PRO A 159 10.34 -7.98 0.82
CA PRO A 159 10.45 -6.77 1.61
C PRO A 159 10.68 -7.13 3.09
N THR A 160 11.45 -6.32 3.80
CA THR A 160 11.73 -6.51 5.23
C THR A 160 10.54 -6.00 6.06
N PRO A 161 9.85 -6.85 6.84
CA PRO A 161 8.75 -6.42 7.68
C PRO A 161 9.27 -5.76 8.97
N VAL A 162 8.63 -4.65 9.35
CA VAL A 162 8.81 -4.00 10.65
C VAL A 162 7.45 -3.91 11.33
N PRO A 163 7.33 -4.25 12.62
CA PRO A 163 6.09 -4.11 13.36
C PRO A 163 5.56 -2.67 13.32
N SER A 164 4.28 -2.51 12.96
CA SER A 164 3.60 -1.21 12.92
C SER A 164 2.27 -1.27 13.68
N ILE A 165 1.99 -0.23 14.45
CA ILE A 165 0.75 -0.07 15.23
C ILE A 165 -0.03 1.08 14.63
N ARG A 166 -1.27 0.80 14.20
CA ARG A 166 -2.14 1.83 13.66
C ARG A 166 -2.50 2.86 14.73
N GLY A 167 -2.28 4.12 14.44
CA GLY A 167 -2.69 5.26 15.26
C GLY A 167 -4.21 5.48 15.25
N ALA A 168 -4.66 6.41 16.08
CA ALA A 168 -6.02 6.93 16.02
C ALA A 168 -6.11 8.02 14.94
N ARG A 169 -7.23 8.05 14.21
CA ARG A 169 -7.49 9.14 13.26
C ARG A 169 -7.60 10.47 13.97
N TYR A 170 -7.05 11.50 13.35
CA TYR A 170 -7.19 12.87 13.86
C TYR A 170 -8.61 13.37 13.67
N PHE A 171 -9.30 13.00 12.57
CA PHE A 171 -10.61 13.49 12.20
C PHE A 171 -11.50 12.39 11.63
N GLY A 172 -12.74 12.35 12.06
CA GLY A 172 -13.83 11.56 11.49
C GLY A 172 -13.68 10.04 11.63
N PRO A 173 -14.75 9.30 11.29
CA PRO A 173 -14.73 7.84 11.29
C PRO A 173 -14.02 7.28 10.07
N SER A 174 -13.65 5.99 10.13
CA SER A 174 -13.09 5.26 8.99
C SER A 174 -14.07 5.27 7.80
N GLN A 175 -13.58 5.65 6.63
CA GLN A 175 -14.33 5.63 5.37
C GLN A 175 -14.33 4.22 4.70
N MET A 176 -13.71 3.22 5.35
CA MET A 176 -13.63 1.86 4.82
C MET A 176 -14.95 1.13 5.03
N SER A 177 -15.83 1.17 4.04
CA SER A 177 -17.04 0.35 3.99
C SER A 177 -16.70 -1.09 3.55
N PHE A 178 -17.63 -2.04 3.80
CA PHE A 178 -17.51 -3.41 3.30
C PHE A 178 -17.33 -3.46 1.77
N ILE A 179 -18.06 -2.65 1.03
CA ILE A 179 -17.96 -2.55 -0.44
C ILE A 179 -16.55 -2.08 -0.84
N ASN A 180 -15.99 -1.11 -0.14
CA ASN A 180 -14.63 -0.63 -0.41
C ASN A 180 -13.57 -1.69 -0.09
N LEU A 181 -13.79 -2.51 0.94
CA LEU A 181 -12.93 -3.67 1.25
C LEU A 181 -12.96 -4.69 0.11
N VAL A 182 -14.15 -5.03 -0.41
CA VAL A 182 -14.30 -5.94 -1.56
C VAL A 182 -13.61 -5.37 -2.81
N LYS A 183 -13.83 -4.09 -3.13
CA LYS A 183 -13.15 -3.41 -4.25
C LYS A 183 -11.63 -3.46 -4.10
N HIS A 184 -11.12 -3.21 -2.91
CA HIS A 184 -9.68 -3.31 -2.62
C HIS A 184 -9.15 -4.73 -2.83
N SER A 185 -9.91 -5.74 -2.39
CA SER A 185 -9.58 -7.16 -2.61
C SER A 185 -9.50 -7.51 -4.09
N LEU A 186 -10.49 -7.09 -4.87
CA LEU A 186 -10.52 -7.32 -6.31
C LEU A 186 -9.38 -6.57 -7.02
N ALA A 187 -9.03 -5.36 -6.56
CA ALA A 187 -7.89 -4.61 -7.08
C ALA A 187 -6.57 -5.38 -6.88
N ILE A 188 -6.36 -5.98 -5.71
CA ILE A 188 -5.17 -6.82 -5.45
C ILE A 188 -5.18 -8.05 -6.38
N ILE A 189 -6.29 -8.78 -6.48
CA ILE A 189 -6.40 -9.97 -7.33
C ILE A 189 -6.13 -9.61 -8.81
N SER A 190 -6.59 -8.45 -9.27
CA SER A 190 -6.39 -8.00 -10.66
C SER A 190 -4.90 -7.79 -11.01
N VAL A 191 -4.04 -7.47 -10.03
CA VAL A 191 -2.59 -7.38 -10.23
C VAL A 191 -2.02 -8.74 -10.65
N PHE A 192 -2.55 -9.84 -10.11
CA PHE A 192 -2.12 -11.21 -10.34
C PHE A 192 -3.03 -11.98 -11.30
N ARG A 193 -3.72 -11.28 -12.22
CA ARG A 193 -4.74 -11.86 -13.11
C ARG A 193 -4.30 -13.14 -13.85
N LYS A 194 -3.04 -13.21 -14.30
CA LYS A 194 -2.53 -14.42 -14.99
C LYS A 194 -2.49 -15.62 -14.03
N THR A 195 -1.92 -15.43 -12.85
CA THR A 195 -1.86 -16.48 -11.81
C THR A 195 -3.26 -16.88 -11.35
N PHE A 196 -4.16 -15.91 -11.19
CA PHE A 196 -5.56 -16.15 -10.86
C PHE A 196 -6.24 -17.06 -11.90
N LEU A 197 -6.13 -16.74 -13.19
CA LEU A 197 -6.73 -17.55 -14.26
C LEU A 197 -6.17 -18.98 -14.32
N ILE A 198 -4.85 -19.13 -14.22
CA ILE A 198 -4.19 -20.44 -14.23
C ILE A 198 -4.69 -21.29 -13.05
N ARG A 199 -4.69 -20.76 -11.84
CA ARG A 199 -5.13 -21.49 -10.64
C ARG A 199 -6.62 -21.81 -10.71
N SER A 200 -7.46 -20.89 -11.18
CA SER A 200 -8.88 -21.16 -11.38
C SER A 200 -9.12 -22.30 -12.36
N ALA A 201 -8.40 -22.32 -13.48
CA ALA A 201 -8.50 -23.42 -14.45
C ALA A 201 -8.06 -24.76 -13.83
N LEU A 202 -6.96 -24.77 -13.06
CA LEU A 202 -6.52 -25.99 -12.35
C LEU A 202 -7.56 -26.47 -11.35
N PHE A 203 -8.19 -25.59 -10.58
CA PHE A 203 -9.24 -25.98 -9.63
C PHE A 203 -10.46 -26.57 -10.35
N ILE A 204 -10.86 -26.02 -11.49
CA ILE A 204 -11.95 -26.56 -12.30
C ILE A 204 -11.60 -27.97 -12.82
N ILE A 205 -10.40 -28.18 -13.32
CA ILE A 205 -9.92 -29.48 -13.82
C ILE A 205 -9.94 -30.51 -12.68
N ILE A 206 -9.38 -30.16 -11.50
CA ILE A 206 -9.38 -31.04 -10.33
C ILE A 206 -10.82 -31.38 -9.90
N TYR A 207 -11.70 -30.38 -9.86
CA TYR A 207 -13.10 -30.56 -9.50
C TYR A 207 -13.82 -31.53 -10.45
N ILE A 208 -13.64 -31.37 -11.77
CA ILE A 208 -14.22 -32.27 -12.78
C ILE A 208 -13.67 -33.70 -12.62
N TRP A 209 -12.35 -33.81 -12.35
CA TRP A 209 -11.73 -35.12 -12.13
C TRP A 209 -12.32 -35.83 -10.92
N ILE A 210 -12.47 -35.12 -9.78
CA ILE A 210 -13.08 -35.67 -8.56
C ILE A 210 -14.52 -36.15 -8.81
N ILE A 211 -15.35 -35.36 -9.53
CA ILE A 211 -16.72 -35.74 -9.85
C ILE A 211 -16.73 -37.02 -10.68
N LYS A 212 -15.90 -37.11 -11.72
CA LYS A 212 -15.85 -38.30 -12.58
C LYS A 212 -15.35 -39.54 -11.81
N SER A 213 -14.36 -39.39 -10.93
CA SER A 213 -13.82 -40.45 -10.10
C SER A 213 -14.83 -41.00 -9.08
N ASN A 214 -15.76 -40.17 -8.59
CA ASN A 214 -16.81 -40.61 -7.66
C ASN A 214 -18.08 -41.12 -8.35
N ALA A 215 -18.20 -40.96 -9.66
CA ALA A 215 -19.35 -41.43 -10.46
C ALA A 215 -19.10 -42.76 -11.15
N SER A 216 -17.88 -43.29 -11.09
CA SER A 216 -17.45 -44.62 -11.54
C SER A 216 -17.31 -45.59 -10.40
#